data_efa280386c5792cb9d5c2a89e8365851
#
_entry.id   efa280386c5792cb9d5c2a89e8365851
#
_cell.length_a   1.000
_cell.length_b   1.000
_cell.length_c   1.000
_cell.angle_alpha   90.00
_cell.angle_beta   90.00
_cell.angle_gamma   90.00
#
_symmetry.space_group_name_H-M   'P 1'
#
loop_
_entity.id
_entity.type
_entity.pdbx_description
1 polymer ?
#
loop_
_entity_poly.entity_id
_entity_poly.type
_entity_poly.pdbx_seq_one_letter_code
_entity_poly.pdbx_strand_id
1 'polypeptide(L)'
;MTLSHTRPFRRPRIVATGLRIWVVAGAALLLAACGEDVRVVRYDPFLSHLPGAEGGQPPIGERPGTPEDPMAVPEDQLVVTNPDGSVTLIAKVVRHLIGHLARVMEADDQKLLYDQIISEQTKAHFAAEGQDPRKAVAEFFRDNRADIDKLIARMPAGERTPGVILSKTGPKQFKLTVTGTAAKGLRFNELWVVMEKGNWRLWWFA
;
A
#
# COMPACT_ATOMS: atom_id res chain seq x y z
N MET A 1 -36.69 52.17 31.23
CA MET A 1 -37.40 51.97 29.96
C MET A 1 -36.83 52.92 28.94
N THR A 2 -35.95 52.45 28.11
CA THR A 2 -35.33 53.26 27.04
C THR A 2 -35.20 52.37 25.82
N LEU A 3 -36.03 52.66 24.82
CA LEU A 3 -36.12 51.99 23.54
C LEU A 3 -35.01 52.51 22.62
N SER A 4 -34.13 51.62 22.21
CA SER A 4 -33.04 51.90 21.26
C SER A 4 -33.51 51.60 19.84
N HIS A 5 -33.62 52.65 19.02
CA HIS A 5 -33.98 52.61 17.61
C HIS A 5 -32.75 52.23 16.77
N THR A 6 -32.72 51.05 16.18
CA THR A 6 -31.76 50.65 15.17
C THR A 6 -32.27 51.02 13.78
N ARG A 7 -31.55 51.90 13.08
CA ARG A 7 -31.80 52.30 11.68
C ARG A 7 -31.28 51.20 10.72
N PRO A 8 -32.00 50.84 9.64
CA PRO A 8 -31.53 49.90 8.65
C PRO A 8 -30.48 50.54 7.70
N PHE A 9 -29.37 49.86 7.56
CA PHE A 9 -28.26 50.21 6.67
C PHE A 9 -28.65 49.92 5.20
N ARG A 10 -28.86 50.96 4.38
CA ARG A 10 -29.07 50.86 2.93
C ARG A 10 -27.74 50.49 2.22
N ARG A 11 -27.63 49.28 1.65
CA ARG A 11 -26.52 48.89 0.79
C ARG A 11 -26.63 49.55 -0.59
N PRO A 12 -25.55 50.10 -1.15
CA PRO A 12 -25.57 50.61 -2.52
C PRO A 12 -25.60 49.43 -3.52
N ARG A 13 -26.50 49.52 -4.50
CA ARG A 13 -26.53 48.62 -5.68
C ARG A 13 -25.35 49.00 -6.59
N ILE A 14 -24.29 48.21 -6.60
CA ILE A 14 -23.21 48.31 -7.57
C ILE A 14 -23.64 47.58 -8.84
N VAL A 15 -23.67 48.32 -9.95
CA VAL A 15 -24.05 47.87 -11.29
C VAL A 15 -22.91 46.93 -11.78
N ALA A 16 -23.20 45.63 -11.80
CA ALA A 16 -22.22 44.58 -12.16
C ALA A 16 -22.28 44.16 -13.64
N THR A 17 -22.29 45.12 -14.58
CA THR A 17 -22.44 44.78 -16.00
C THR A 17 -21.10 44.76 -16.77
N GLY A 18 -20.04 45.37 -16.23
CA GLY A 18 -18.72 45.43 -16.93
C GLY A 18 -17.76 44.28 -16.63
N LEU A 19 -17.96 43.53 -15.52
CA LEU A 19 -16.96 42.55 -15.05
C LEU A 19 -17.04 41.17 -15.72
N ARG A 20 -18.17 40.83 -16.36
CA ARG A 20 -18.39 39.50 -16.96
C ARG A 20 -17.63 39.28 -18.24
N ILE A 21 -17.29 40.31 -19.03
CA ILE A 21 -16.62 40.19 -20.31
C ILE A 21 -15.12 39.88 -20.08
N TRP A 22 -14.50 40.45 -19.05
CA TRP A 22 -13.06 40.25 -18.79
C TRP A 22 -12.76 38.87 -18.18
N VAL A 23 -13.70 38.26 -17.45
CA VAL A 23 -13.52 36.91 -16.86
C VAL A 23 -13.56 35.83 -17.95
N VAL A 24 -14.38 35.97 -18.98
CA VAL A 24 -14.49 35.00 -20.07
C VAL A 24 -13.25 35.06 -20.96
N ALA A 25 -12.69 36.24 -21.22
CA ALA A 25 -11.46 36.39 -22.01
C ALA A 25 -10.23 35.85 -21.29
N GLY A 26 -10.15 36.00 -19.97
CA GLY A 26 -9.07 35.44 -19.13
C GLY A 26 -9.10 33.91 -19.04
N ALA A 27 -10.28 33.29 -18.98
CA ALA A 27 -10.44 31.85 -18.94
C ALA A 27 -10.05 31.15 -20.28
N ALA A 28 -10.31 31.81 -21.42
CA ALA A 28 -9.93 31.28 -22.72
C ALA A 28 -8.40 31.26 -22.97
N LEU A 29 -7.67 32.19 -22.36
CA LEU A 29 -6.19 32.24 -22.46
C LEU A 29 -5.49 31.19 -21.58
N LEU A 30 -6.14 30.75 -20.49
CA LEU A 30 -5.56 29.72 -19.62
C LEU A 30 -5.71 28.31 -20.17
N LEU A 31 -6.64 28.06 -21.10
CA LEU A 31 -6.84 26.76 -21.74
C LEU A 31 -5.85 26.50 -22.89
N ALA A 32 -5.19 27.53 -23.42
CA ALA A 32 -4.20 27.39 -24.49
C ALA A 32 -2.78 27.03 -23.98
N ALA A 33 -2.54 27.03 -22.68
CA ALA A 33 -1.21 26.82 -22.08
C ALA A 33 -0.91 25.36 -21.68
N CYS A 34 -1.85 24.42 -21.83
CA CYS A 34 -1.61 22.99 -21.59
C CYS A 34 -1.26 22.28 -22.91
N GLY A 35 -0.26 22.76 -23.60
CA GLY A 35 0.45 21.97 -24.60
C GLY A 35 1.39 21.03 -23.82
N GLU A 36 1.02 19.76 -23.73
CA GLU A 36 1.90 18.71 -23.19
C GLU A 36 3.04 18.52 -24.21
N ASP A 37 4.17 19.18 -23.93
CA ASP A 37 5.38 19.05 -24.77
C ASP A 37 6.00 17.68 -24.44
N VAL A 38 5.50 16.63 -25.11
CA VAL A 38 6.07 15.28 -24.99
C VAL A 38 7.42 15.28 -25.69
N ARG A 39 8.45 15.65 -24.96
CA ARG A 39 9.83 15.56 -25.43
C ARG A 39 10.27 14.11 -25.40
N VAL A 40 10.16 13.42 -26.52
CA VAL A 40 10.75 12.09 -26.69
C VAL A 40 12.27 12.24 -26.64
N VAL A 41 12.86 12.02 -25.46
CA VAL A 41 14.29 11.90 -25.30
C VAL A 41 14.68 10.53 -25.84
N ARG A 42 15.27 10.49 -27.05
CA ARG A 42 15.93 9.26 -27.53
C ARG A 42 17.18 9.07 -26.67
N TYR A 43 17.14 8.08 -25.82
CA TYR A 43 18.29 7.66 -25.03
C TYR A 43 19.16 6.78 -25.93
N ASP A 44 20.27 7.33 -26.43
CA ASP A 44 21.31 6.52 -27.03
C ASP A 44 22.13 5.87 -25.91
N PRO A 45 22.09 4.55 -25.75
CA PRO A 45 22.89 3.89 -24.72
C PRO A 45 24.38 4.20 -24.96
N PHE A 46 25.10 4.49 -23.90
CA PHE A 46 26.54 4.83 -23.94
C PHE A 46 27.40 3.86 -24.75
N LEU A 47 26.94 2.61 -24.93
CA LEU A 47 27.63 1.56 -25.68
C LEU A 47 27.11 1.35 -27.10
N SER A 48 26.19 2.17 -27.60
CA SER A 48 25.61 2.01 -28.94
C SER A 48 26.60 2.17 -30.10
N HIS A 49 27.79 2.73 -29.82
CA HIS A 49 28.85 2.94 -30.81
C HIS A 49 29.92 1.83 -30.82
N LEU A 50 29.79 0.81 -30.01
CA LEU A 50 30.73 -0.32 -30.03
C LEU A 50 30.39 -1.28 -31.17
N PRO A 51 31.37 -1.73 -31.96
CA PRO A 51 31.16 -2.77 -32.97
C PRO A 51 30.56 -4.03 -32.31
N GLY A 52 29.41 -4.48 -32.78
CA GLY A 52 28.66 -5.59 -32.20
C GLY A 52 27.54 -5.19 -31.21
N ALA A 53 27.42 -3.92 -30.84
CA ALA A 53 26.31 -3.41 -30.06
C ALA A 53 25.05 -3.10 -30.90
N GLU A 54 25.01 -3.56 -32.14
CA GLU A 54 23.83 -3.50 -33.01
C GLU A 54 22.74 -4.47 -32.54
N GLY A 55 22.47 -4.46 -31.24
CA GLY A 55 21.25 -5.04 -30.70
C GLY A 55 20.08 -4.22 -31.23
N GLY A 56 19.49 -4.68 -32.31
CA GLY A 56 18.27 -4.08 -32.84
C GLY A 56 17.30 -3.91 -31.70
N GLN A 57 16.73 -2.70 -31.56
CA GLN A 57 15.61 -2.51 -30.66
C GLN A 57 14.56 -3.57 -31.01
N PRO A 58 14.13 -4.38 -30.05
CA PRO A 58 13.02 -5.28 -30.31
C PRO A 58 11.85 -4.42 -30.82
N PRO A 59 11.13 -4.87 -31.84
CA PRO A 59 10.02 -4.12 -32.41
C PRO A 59 9.08 -3.73 -31.27
N ILE A 60 8.67 -2.44 -31.28
CA ILE A 60 7.72 -1.88 -30.31
C ILE A 60 6.38 -2.61 -30.53
N GLY A 61 6.22 -3.79 -29.96
CA GLY A 61 5.03 -4.61 -30.16
C GLY A 61 5.06 -5.91 -29.40
N GLU A 62 6.22 -6.45 -29.21
CA GLU A 62 6.40 -7.63 -28.35
C GLU A 62 7.29 -7.21 -27.19
N ARG A 63 6.67 -6.81 -26.07
CA ARG A 63 7.37 -6.93 -24.80
C ARG A 63 7.69 -8.41 -24.67
N PRO A 64 8.98 -8.85 -24.66
CA PRO A 64 9.30 -10.18 -24.21
C PRO A 64 8.55 -10.33 -22.88
N GLY A 65 7.85 -11.44 -22.71
CA GLY A 65 7.02 -11.67 -21.53
C GLY A 65 7.77 -11.15 -20.31
N THR A 66 7.11 -10.37 -19.49
CA THR A 66 7.69 -9.74 -18.28
C THR A 66 8.65 -10.74 -17.68
N PRO A 67 9.96 -10.42 -17.47
CA PRO A 67 10.89 -11.41 -16.94
C PRO A 67 10.22 -12.04 -15.74
N GLU A 68 10.00 -13.35 -15.77
CA GLU A 68 9.41 -14.05 -14.64
C GLU A 68 10.24 -13.61 -13.44
N ASP A 69 9.60 -12.93 -12.50
CA ASP A 69 10.25 -12.52 -11.26
C ASP A 69 10.80 -13.81 -10.64
N PRO A 70 12.12 -14.05 -10.57
CA PRO A 70 12.68 -15.30 -10.06
C PRO A 70 12.27 -15.55 -8.60
N MET A 71 11.66 -14.56 -7.95
CA MET A 71 11.05 -14.66 -6.63
C MET A 71 9.53 -14.87 -6.71
N ALA A 72 8.95 -14.94 -7.91
CA ALA A 72 7.55 -15.28 -8.09
C ALA A 72 7.38 -16.78 -7.84
N VAL A 73 7.01 -17.11 -6.62
CA VAL A 73 6.50 -18.46 -6.31
C VAL A 73 5.10 -18.54 -6.92
N PRO A 74 4.81 -19.55 -7.76
CA PRO A 74 3.46 -19.78 -8.28
C PRO A 74 2.43 -19.86 -7.15
N GLU A 75 1.22 -19.35 -7.38
CA GLU A 75 0.19 -19.28 -6.31
C GLU A 75 -0.16 -20.64 -5.72
N ASP A 76 -0.12 -21.70 -6.54
CA ASP A 76 -0.30 -23.09 -6.14
C ASP A 76 0.79 -23.62 -5.20
N GLN A 77 1.96 -22.99 -5.19
CA GLN A 77 3.07 -23.34 -4.31
C GLN A 77 3.16 -22.50 -3.04
N LEU A 78 2.30 -21.48 -2.90
CA LEU A 78 2.27 -20.64 -1.70
C LEU A 78 1.63 -21.35 -0.50
N VAL A 79 0.83 -22.38 -0.74
CA VAL A 79 0.15 -23.19 0.28
C VAL A 79 0.46 -24.63 0.02
N VAL A 80 1.20 -25.25 0.91
CA VAL A 80 1.59 -26.66 0.80
C VAL A 80 0.80 -27.47 1.81
N THR A 81 0.02 -28.44 1.33
CA THR A 81 -0.61 -29.42 2.20
C THR A 81 0.34 -30.60 2.38
N ASN A 82 0.78 -30.83 3.59
CA ASN A 82 1.69 -31.92 3.94
C ASN A 82 0.93 -33.28 3.96
N PRO A 83 1.63 -34.43 3.88
CA PRO A 83 1.02 -35.75 3.93
C PRO A 83 0.26 -36.03 5.23
N ASP A 84 0.60 -35.33 6.31
CA ASP A 84 -0.08 -35.41 7.62
C ASP A 84 -1.35 -34.53 7.73
N GLY A 85 -1.73 -33.89 6.62
CA GLY A 85 -2.87 -32.96 6.55
C GLY A 85 -2.58 -31.58 7.11
N SER A 86 -1.39 -31.29 7.61
CA SER A 86 -1.02 -29.95 8.03
C SER A 86 -0.77 -29.02 6.84
N VAL A 87 -1.05 -27.74 7.00
CA VAL A 87 -0.84 -26.72 5.99
C VAL A 87 0.41 -25.90 6.33
N THR A 88 1.29 -25.71 5.34
CA THR A 88 2.44 -24.83 5.43
C THR A 88 2.26 -23.64 4.48
N LEU A 89 2.36 -22.43 5.02
CA LEU A 89 2.29 -21.18 4.27
C LEU A 89 3.71 -20.73 3.88
N ILE A 90 3.92 -20.46 2.58
CA ILE A 90 5.19 -19.98 2.05
C ILE A 90 5.08 -18.49 1.73
N ALA A 91 5.82 -17.66 2.48
CA ALA A 91 5.84 -16.21 2.30
C ALA A 91 7.26 -15.72 1.98
N LYS A 92 7.67 -15.80 0.71
CA LYS A 92 9.01 -15.37 0.25
C LYS A 92 9.12 -13.86 0.05
N VAL A 93 8.00 -13.19 -0.18
CA VAL A 93 7.88 -11.73 -0.28
C VAL A 93 6.74 -11.25 0.62
N VAL A 94 6.74 -9.96 0.97
CA VAL A 94 5.77 -9.44 1.95
C VAL A 94 4.33 -9.53 1.43
N ARG A 95 4.11 -9.37 0.12
CA ARG A 95 2.76 -9.54 -0.47
C ARG A 95 2.19 -10.95 -0.27
N HIS A 96 3.02 -11.99 -0.23
CA HIS A 96 2.57 -13.36 0.09
C HIS A 96 2.06 -13.43 1.53
N LEU A 97 2.77 -12.82 2.47
CA LEU A 97 2.32 -12.75 3.87
C LEU A 97 0.97 -12.03 3.99
N ILE A 98 0.79 -10.91 3.28
CA ILE A 98 -0.48 -10.15 3.29
C ILE A 98 -1.62 -10.99 2.71
N GLY A 99 -1.37 -11.69 1.59
CA GLY A 99 -2.35 -12.60 1.00
C GLY A 99 -2.73 -13.76 1.94
N HIS A 100 -1.75 -14.34 2.62
CA HIS A 100 -2.00 -15.38 3.62
C HIS A 100 -2.76 -14.85 4.82
N LEU A 101 -2.41 -13.65 5.32
CA LEU A 101 -3.11 -13.01 6.41
C LEU A 101 -4.59 -12.77 6.06
N ALA A 102 -4.87 -12.22 4.87
CA ALA A 102 -6.24 -12.01 4.40
C ALA A 102 -7.03 -13.33 4.37
N ARG A 103 -6.47 -14.38 3.76
CA ARG A 103 -7.09 -15.71 3.66
C ARG A 103 -7.37 -16.34 5.02
N VAL A 104 -6.40 -16.28 5.93
CA VAL A 104 -6.53 -16.87 7.27
C VAL A 104 -7.56 -16.11 8.11
N MET A 105 -7.63 -14.78 7.96
CA MET A 105 -8.67 -13.97 8.61
C MET A 105 -10.06 -14.25 8.03
N GLU A 106 -10.18 -14.42 6.71
CA GLU A 106 -11.45 -14.77 6.06
C GLU A 106 -11.96 -16.13 6.53
N ALA A 107 -11.06 -17.12 6.64
CA ALA A 107 -11.38 -18.48 7.10
C ALA A 107 -11.55 -18.58 8.62
N ASP A 108 -11.23 -17.53 9.37
CA ASP A 108 -11.17 -17.49 10.85
C ASP A 108 -10.30 -18.61 11.47
N ASP A 109 -9.23 -19.00 10.75
CA ASP A 109 -8.31 -20.06 11.21
C ASP A 109 -7.28 -19.50 12.20
N GLN A 110 -7.68 -19.43 13.47
CA GLN A 110 -6.85 -18.94 14.57
C GLN A 110 -5.58 -19.78 14.78
N LYS A 111 -5.65 -21.08 14.47
CA LYS A 111 -4.49 -21.97 14.60
C LYS A 111 -3.43 -21.63 13.56
N LEU A 112 -3.85 -21.50 12.29
CA LEU A 112 -2.94 -21.19 11.19
C LEU A 112 -2.38 -19.75 11.32
N LEU A 113 -3.21 -18.80 11.79
CA LEU A 113 -2.79 -17.45 12.12
C LEU A 113 -1.63 -17.47 13.12
N TYR A 114 -1.82 -18.11 14.25
CA TYR A 114 -0.82 -18.17 15.30
C TYR A 114 0.43 -18.95 14.88
N ASP A 115 0.27 -20.13 14.29
CA ASP A 115 1.39 -21.03 14.02
C ASP A 115 2.23 -20.57 12.80
N GLN A 116 1.59 -19.95 11.77
CA GLN A 116 2.22 -19.69 10.50
C GLN A 116 2.38 -18.20 10.15
N ILE A 117 1.54 -17.31 10.67
CA ILE A 117 1.55 -15.88 10.33
C ILE A 117 2.31 -15.08 11.39
N ILE A 118 2.02 -15.29 12.67
CA ILE A 118 2.61 -14.52 13.78
C ILE A 118 4.08 -14.90 13.99
N SER A 119 4.93 -13.88 14.21
CA SER A 119 6.36 -14.07 14.47
C SER A 119 6.63 -14.65 15.85
N GLU A 120 7.75 -15.34 15.97
CA GLU A 120 8.21 -15.85 17.27
C GLU A 120 8.52 -14.71 18.24
N GLN A 121 8.96 -13.53 17.72
CA GLN A 121 9.19 -12.35 18.55
C GLN A 121 7.91 -11.86 19.22
N THR A 122 6.78 -11.82 18.51
CA THR A 122 5.47 -11.44 19.06
C THR A 122 5.01 -12.43 20.11
N LYS A 123 5.17 -13.72 19.85
CA LYS A 123 4.82 -14.77 20.82
C LYS A 123 5.65 -14.66 22.10
N ALA A 124 6.97 -14.46 21.95
CA ALA A 124 7.87 -14.27 23.08
C ALA A 124 7.55 -13.02 23.90
N HIS A 125 7.12 -11.93 23.24
CA HIS A 125 6.71 -10.70 23.92
C HIS A 125 5.53 -10.94 24.85
N PHE A 126 4.44 -11.55 24.38
CA PHE A 126 3.29 -11.87 25.21
C PHE A 126 3.62 -12.84 26.35
N ALA A 127 4.45 -13.85 26.07
CA ALA A 127 4.91 -14.78 27.10
C ALA A 127 5.72 -14.06 28.19
N ALA A 128 6.58 -13.10 27.82
CA ALA A 128 7.35 -12.30 28.77
C ALA A 128 6.47 -11.39 29.65
N GLU A 129 5.31 -10.98 29.14
CA GLU A 129 4.29 -10.24 29.91
C GLU A 129 3.41 -11.14 30.77
N GLY A 130 3.65 -12.45 30.80
CA GLY A 130 2.88 -13.42 31.57
C GLY A 130 1.51 -13.75 30.98
N GLN A 131 1.28 -13.40 29.71
CA GLN A 131 0.05 -13.70 28.98
C GLN A 131 0.20 -15.02 28.20
N ASP A 132 -0.91 -15.73 27.98
CA ASP A 132 -0.94 -16.81 26.98
C ASP A 132 -0.87 -16.17 25.58
N PRO A 133 0.24 -16.36 24.83
CA PRO A 133 0.41 -15.71 23.53
C PRO A 133 -0.67 -16.07 22.52
N ARG A 134 -1.18 -17.31 22.55
CA ARG A 134 -2.24 -17.76 21.64
C ARG A 134 -3.55 -17.02 21.91
N LYS A 135 -3.90 -16.89 23.17
CA LYS A 135 -5.10 -16.18 23.60
C LYS A 135 -5.00 -14.68 23.29
N ALA A 136 -3.86 -14.06 23.64
CA ALA A 136 -3.63 -12.63 23.42
C ALA A 136 -3.69 -12.27 21.93
N VAL A 137 -3.08 -13.07 21.06
CA VAL A 137 -3.17 -12.88 19.59
C VAL A 137 -4.60 -13.02 19.10
N ALA A 138 -5.32 -14.08 19.51
CA ALA A 138 -6.70 -14.31 19.09
C ALA A 138 -7.63 -13.16 19.53
N GLU A 139 -7.51 -12.67 20.75
CA GLU A 139 -8.27 -11.52 21.25
C GLU A 139 -7.95 -10.25 20.49
N PHE A 140 -6.67 -9.95 20.24
CA PHE A 140 -6.27 -8.78 19.47
C PHE A 140 -6.86 -8.79 18.06
N PHE A 141 -6.76 -9.92 17.34
CA PHE A 141 -7.29 -10.02 15.98
C PHE A 141 -8.82 -9.95 15.94
N ARG A 142 -9.51 -10.54 16.89
CA ARG A 142 -10.96 -10.43 17.02
C ARG A 142 -11.40 -8.99 17.24
N ASP A 143 -10.77 -8.31 18.18
CA ASP A 143 -11.17 -6.97 18.61
C ASP A 143 -10.81 -5.87 17.60
N ASN A 144 -9.80 -6.11 16.75
CA ASN A 144 -9.33 -5.16 15.73
C ASN A 144 -9.58 -5.62 14.29
N ARG A 145 -10.37 -6.67 14.08
CA ARG A 145 -10.59 -7.29 12.77
C ARG A 145 -10.93 -6.28 11.69
N ALA A 146 -11.93 -5.43 11.92
CA ALA A 146 -12.39 -4.46 10.94
C ALA A 146 -11.30 -3.42 10.54
N ASP A 147 -10.42 -3.06 11.46
CA ASP A 147 -9.34 -2.11 11.18
C ASP A 147 -8.18 -2.77 10.46
N ILE A 148 -7.89 -4.04 10.78
CA ILE A 148 -6.90 -4.86 10.07
C ILE A 148 -7.38 -5.13 8.64
N ASP A 149 -8.64 -5.50 8.43
CA ASP A 149 -9.24 -5.69 7.10
C ASP A 149 -9.14 -4.43 6.25
N LYS A 150 -9.41 -3.24 6.84
CA LYS A 150 -9.23 -1.95 6.15
C LYS A 150 -7.77 -1.73 5.74
N LEU A 151 -6.81 -2.03 6.63
CA LEU A 151 -5.39 -1.88 6.33
C LEU A 151 -4.98 -2.81 5.18
N ILE A 152 -5.35 -4.09 5.22
CA ILE A 152 -5.07 -5.08 4.18
C ILE A 152 -5.67 -4.63 2.84
N ALA A 153 -6.91 -4.15 2.84
CA ALA A 153 -7.58 -3.64 1.64
C ALA A 153 -6.87 -2.44 0.99
N ARG A 154 -6.06 -1.69 1.74
CA ARG A 154 -5.21 -0.61 1.21
C ARG A 154 -3.89 -1.10 0.60
N MET A 155 -3.57 -2.38 0.75
CA MET A 155 -2.31 -2.98 0.28
C MET A 155 -2.56 -4.22 -0.60
N PRO A 156 -3.40 -4.17 -1.65
CA PRO A 156 -3.78 -5.35 -2.43
C PRO A 156 -2.60 -6.02 -3.13
N ALA A 157 -1.55 -5.27 -3.46
CA ALA A 157 -0.30 -5.77 -4.04
C ALA A 157 0.87 -5.72 -3.04
N GLY A 158 0.58 -5.65 -1.73
CA GLY A 158 1.58 -5.57 -0.67
C GLY A 158 2.51 -4.37 -0.83
N GLU A 159 3.81 -4.64 -0.81
CA GLU A 159 4.87 -3.63 -0.99
C GLU A 159 4.89 -2.96 -2.36
N ARG A 160 4.18 -3.50 -3.35
CA ARG A 160 4.06 -2.93 -4.70
C ARG A 160 2.84 -2.01 -4.86
N THR A 161 2.03 -1.88 -3.83
CA THR A 161 0.85 -1.00 -3.88
C THR A 161 1.29 0.47 -3.91
N PRO A 162 0.79 1.30 -4.84
CA PRO A 162 1.06 2.73 -4.85
C PRO A 162 0.67 3.39 -3.52
N GLY A 163 1.57 4.18 -2.94
CA GLY A 163 1.37 4.81 -1.62
C GLY A 163 1.73 3.93 -0.43
N VAL A 164 2.24 2.72 -0.66
CA VAL A 164 2.84 1.87 0.38
C VAL A 164 4.35 1.97 0.31
N ILE A 165 4.98 2.23 1.45
CA ILE A 165 6.44 2.33 1.57
C ILE A 165 6.94 1.17 2.42
N LEU A 166 7.85 0.36 1.85
CA LEU A 166 8.58 -0.67 2.58
C LEU A 166 9.89 -0.09 3.10
N SER A 167 10.05 -0.01 4.40
CA SER A 167 11.25 0.52 5.07
C SER A 167 11.92 -0.56 5.92
N LYS A 168 13.25 -0.64 5.83
CA LYS A 168 14.03 -1.51 6.70
C LYS A 168 14.22 -0.82 8.07
N THR A 169 13.88 -1.53 9.14
CA THR A 169 13.95 -1.01 10.52
C THR A 169 15.03 -1.71 11.37
N GLY A 170 15.48 -2.88 10.92
CA GLY A 170 16.51 -3.64 11.62
C GLY A 170 17.02 -4.85 10.80
N PRO A 171 17.90 -5.67 11.37
CA PRO A 171 18.31 -6.91 10.75
C PRO A 171 17.09 -7.81 10.54
N LYS A 172 16.73 -8.08 9.27
CA LYS A 172 15.54 -8.88 8.90
C LYS A 172 14.19 -8.30 9.35
N GLN A 173 14.15 -7.05 9.80
CA GLN A 173 12.94 -6.37 10.24
C GLN A 173 12.60 -5.25 9.27
N PHE A 174 11.33 -5.18 8.90
CA PHE A 174 10.82 -4.18 7.96
C PHE A 174 9.44 -3.72 8.40
N LYS A 175 9.05 -2.56 7.91
CA LYS A 175 7.68 -2.08 8.05
C LYS A 175 7.14 -1.60 6.71
N LEU A 176 5.88 -1.88 6.48
CA LEU A 176 5.09 -1.28 5.42
C LEU A 176 4.30 -0.14 6.03
N THR A 177 4.39 1.03 5.43
CA THR A 177 3.61 2.20 5.86
C THR A 177 2.70 2.62 4.72
N VAL A 178 1.40 2.67 4.96
CA VAL A 178 0.43 3.27 4.04
C VAL A 178 0.49 4.78 4.21
N THR A 179 0.66 5.52 3.13
CA THR A 179 0.91 6.96 3.16
C THR A 179 -0.15 7.78 2.41
N GLY A 180 -0.14 9.09 2.62
CA GLY A 180 -0.98 10.04 1.88
C GLY A 180 -2.48 9.85 2.12
N THR A 181 -3.25 9.97 1.05
CA THR A 181 -4.73 9.85 1.12
C THR A 181 -5.20 8.44 1.44
N ALA A 182 -4.41 7.41 1.11
CA ALA A 182 -4.73 6.02 1.39
C ALA A 182 -4.71 5.72 2.90
N ALA A 183 -3.93 6.45 3.70
CA ALA A 183 -3.88 6.30 5.14
C ALA A 183 -5.07 6.92 5.89
N LYS A 184 -5.87 7.76 5.22
CA LYS A 184 -7.01 8.42 5.88
C LYS A 184 -8.04 7.42 6.37
N GLY A 185 -8.43 7.54 7.64
CA GLY A 185 -9.44 6.70 8.28
C GLY A 185 -8.94 5.31 8.68
N LEU A 186 -7.65 5.05 8.57
CA LEU A 186 -7.02 3.86 9.14
C LEU A 186 -6.69 4.10 10.61
N ARG A 187 -6.97 3.12 11.46
CA ARG A 187 -6.48 3.07 12.85
C ARG A 187 -5.03 2.62 12.88
N PHE A 188 -4.71 1.60 12.10
CA PHE A 188 -3.34 1.15 11.86
C PHE A 188 -2.93 1.58 10.46
N ASN A 189 -1.79 2.23 10.31
CA ASN A 189 -1.23 2.57 9.01
C ASN A 189 0.15 1.92 8.76
N GLU A 190 0.64 1.15 9.71
CA GLU A 190 1.88 0.40 9.60
C GLU A 190 1.68 -1.09 9.87
N LEU A 191 2.33 -1.91 9.06
CA LEU A 191 2.45 -3.35 9.22
C LEU A 191 3.92 -3.70 9.40
N TRP A 192 4.29 -4.17 10.58
CA TRP A 192 5.65 -4.58 10.90
C TRP A 192 5.84 -6.06 10.61
N VAL A 193 6.90 -6.38 9.90
CA VAL A 193 7.18 -7.74 9.45
C VAL A 193 8.64 -8.12 9.72
N VAL A 194 8.88 -9.40 9.90
CA VAL A 194 10.22 -9.95 10.16
C VAL A 194 10.44 -11.20 9.32
N MET A 195 11.69 -11.40 8.88
CA MET A 195 12.10 -12.60 8.16
C MET A 195 12.56 -13.66 9.16
N GLU A 196 11.79 -14.74 9.29
CA GLU A 196 12.10 -15.87 10.16
C GLU A 196 12.13 -17.18 9.35
N LYS A 197 13.19 -17.96 9.49
CA LYS A 197 13.35 -19.27 8.83
C LYS A 197 13.06 -19.24 7.32
N GLY A 198 13.43 -18.14 6.65
CA GLY A 198 13.22 -17.96 5.21
C GLY A 198 11.80 -17.62 4.77
N ASN A 199 10.91 -17.29 5.69
CA ASN A 199 9.56 -16.79 5.42
C ASN A 199 9.31 -15.47 6.14
N TRP A 200 8.51 -14.62 5.53
CA TRP A 200 8.00 -13.42 6.18
C TRP A 200 6.95 -13.78 7.21
N ARG A 201 7.03 -13.12 8.37
CA ARG A 201 6.09 -13.25 9.49
C ARG A 201 5.60 -11.88 9.92
N LEU A 202 4.40 -11.83 10.41
CA LEU A 202 3.84 -10.64 11.00
C LEU A 202 4.43 -10.42 12.40
N TRP A 203 5.01 -9.24 12.60
CA TRP A 203 5.48 -8.84 13.92
C TRP A 203 4.39 -8.08 14.66
N TRP A 204 3.91 -6.94 14.10
CA TRP A 204 2.84 -6.18 14.73
C TRP A 204 2.18 -5.17 13.75
N PHE A 205 1.15 -4.45 14.27
CA PHE A 205 0.49 -3.32 13.63
C PHE A 205 0.75 -2.05 14.45
N ALA A 206 0.87 -0.87 13.79
CA ALA A 206 1.00 0.42 14.43
C ALA A 206 0.25 1.52 13.65
#